data_3a9243dd7a09ca12d4b16e64effb5d3d
#
_entry.id   3a9243dd7a09ca12d4b16e64effb5d3d
#
_cell.length_a   1.000
_cell.length_b   1.000
_cell.length_c   1.000
_cell.angle_alpha   90.00
_cell.angle_beta   90.00
_cell.angle_gamma   90.00
#
_symmetry.space_group_name_H-M   'P 1'
#
loop_
_entity.id
_entity.type
_entity.pdbx_description
1 polymer ?
#
loop_
_entity_poly.entity_id
_entity_poly.type
_entity_poly.pdbx_seq_one_letter_code
_entity_poly.pdbx_strand_id
1 'polypeptide(L)'
;MIPKFNFSLVALLLIAAIVKMSLFTVDEREHVLKFRFGEIVKSDYEPGLHFKIPFVNNVTRYPDRILTYQESEERFLTGEQKNLIVDYFITWKILDPAEYYRSVRGDELFAQQRLSAIIREGIKAEFARRTVQEVVAAERSELMSGMLVRAASQTPGLGIEVIDVRVMRIELSDEVSGSVFSRMQQERGRIAAQLRAEGEEDAERIRANADRERTIILAEAYRDAERMRGEGDAVASETYASAYTQNPEFYAFYRSMSAYRASIGGQNDVLVLSPDSEFFKYLRNEMGDTP
;
A
#
# COMPACT_ATOMS: atom_id res chain seq x y z
N MET A 1 19.14 77.49 54.28
CA MET A 1 17.70 77.15 54.16
C MET A 1 17.64 75.66 53.80
N ILE A 2 17.39 74.82 54.80
CA ILE A 2 17.14 73.38 54.57
C ILE A 2 15.72 73.24 54.10
N PRO A 3 15.42 72.71 52.90
CA PRO A 3 14.02 72.57 52.48
C PRO A 3 13.30 71.67 53.45
N LYS A 4 12.16 72.11 53.96
CA LYS A 4 11.24 71.29 54.76
C LYS A 4 10.81 70.15 53.88
N PHE A 5 11.51 69.05 54.00
CA PHE A 5 11.23 67.81 53.30
C PHE A 5 9.83 67.36 53.71
N ASN A 6 8.88 67.41 52.80
CA ASN A 6 7.49 67.06 53.10
C ASN A 6 7.42 65.59 53.42
N PHE A 7 7.63 65.21 54.67
CA PHE A 7 7.58 63.83 55.17
C PHE A 7 6.29 63.12 54.79
N SER A 8 5.20 63.83 54.69
CA SER A 8 3.92 63.31 54.22
C SER A 8 3.93 62.89 52.74
N LEU A 9 4.64 63.62 51.89
CA LEU A 9 4.74 63.30 50.47
C LEU A 9 5.64 62.04 50.26
N VAL A 10 6.71 61.91 51.05
CA VAL A 10 7.55 60.71 51.04
C VAL A 10 6.80 59.48 51.56
N ALA A 11 6.01 59.63 52.63
CA ALA A 11 5.19 58.55 53.18
C ALA A 11 4.11 58.12 52.16
N LEU A 12 3.48 59.08 51.47
CA LEU A 12 2.51 58.76 50.40
C LEU A 12 3.14 58.00 49.24
N LEU A 13 4.34 58.40 48.78
CA LEU A 13 5.08 57.74 47.74
C LEU A 13 5.53 56.30 48.16
N LEU A 14 5.94 56.13 49.41
CA LEU A 14 6.25 54.79 49.95
C LEU A 14 5.03 53.90 49.99
N ILE A 15 3.87 54.37 50.44
CA ILE A 15 2.62 53.62 50.45
C ILE A 15 2.23 53.24 49.02
N ALA A 16 2.29 54.17 48.08
CA ALA A 16 1.99 53.93 46.67
C ALA A 16 2.94 52.88 46.05
N ALA A 17 4.25 52.94 46.42
CA ALA A 17 5.23 51.93 45.99
C ALA A 17 4.91 50.54 46.55
N ILE A 18 4.55 50.45 47.86
CA ILE A 18 4.17 49.18 48.51
C ILE A 18 2.92 48.59 47.86
N VAL A 19 1.88 49.43 47.59
CA VAL A 19 0.65 49.02 46.89
C VAL A 19 0.98 48.48 45.49
N LYS A 20 1.82 49.18 44.74
CA LYS A 20 2.25 48.75 43.41
C LYS A 20 3.00 47.41 43.45
N MET A 21 3.88 47.21 44.46
CA MET A 21 4.60 45.96 44.65
C MET A 21 3.71 44.80 45.15
N SER A 22 2.57 45.12 45.73
CA SER A 22 1.59 44.14 46.24
C SER A 22 0.67 43.58 45.17
N LEU A 23 0.55 44.26 44.03
CA LEU A 23 -0.33 43.85 42.93
C LEU A 23 0.49 43.08 41.88
N PHE A 24 -0.11 42.01 41.36
CA PHE A 24 0.38 41.30 40.19
C PHE A 24 -0.78 40.87 39.33
N THR A 25 -0.58 40.84 38.03
CA THR A 25 -1.54 40.35 37.04
C THR A 25 -1.20 38.96 36.58
N VAL A 26 -2.22 38.13 36.33
CA VAL A 26 -2.14 36.83 35.72
C VAL A 26 -2.73 36.91 34.32
N ASP A 27 -1.98 36.53 33.31
CA ASP A 27 -2.42 36.44 31.94
C ASP A 27 -3.10 35.07 31.72
N GLU A 28 -4.06 34.99 30.77
CA GLU A 28 -4.72 33.74 30.36
C GLU A 28 -3.74 32.68 29.78
N ARG A 29 -2.55 33.10 29.37
CA ARG A 29 -1.50 32.25 28.78
C ARG A 29 -0.44 31.80 29.77
N GLU A 30 -0.64 32.10 31.08
CA GLU A 30 0.35 31.82 32.10
C GLU A 30 -0.28 31.15 33.33
N HIS A 31 0.34 30.08 33.79
CA HIS A 31 0.09 29.55 35.12
C HIS A 31 0.96 30.28 36.14
N VAL A 32 0.38 30.64 37.26
CA VAL A 32 1.09 31.41 38.29
C VAL A 32 1.16 30.63 39.62
N LEU A 33 2.37 30.44 40.14
CA LEU A 33 2.61 29.91 41.45
C LEU A 33 3.01 31.01 42.40
N LYS A 34 2.34 31.07 43.57
CA LYS A 34 2.71 31.94 44.65
C LYS A 34 3.38 31.16 45.77
N PHE A 35 4.58 31.60 46.11
CA PHE A 35 5.39 31.03 47.20
C PHE A 35 5.41 31.96 48.40
N ARG A 36 5.48 31.35 49.56
CA ARG A 36 5.79 32.04 50.84
C ARG A 36 6.94 31.28 51.50
N PHE A 37 8.07 31.97 51.69
CA PHE A 37 9.28 31.37 52.25
C PHE A 37 9.73 30.06 51.56
N GLY A 38 9.47 29.91 50.28
CA GLY A 38 9.82 28.73 49.49
C GLY A 38 8.74 27.65 49.42
N GLU A 39 7.64 27.77 50.17
CA GLU A 39 6.51 26.83 50.09
C GLU A 39 5.43 27.33 49.14
N ILE A 40 4.82 26.43 48.40
CA ILE A 40 3.70 26.74 47.50
C ILE A 40 2.46 27.03 48.34
N VAL A 41 1.94 28.25 48.23
CA VAL A 41 0.73 28.69 48.95
C VAL A 41 -0.51 28.52 48.08
N LYS A 42 -0.39 28.85 46.77
CA LYS A 42 -1.49 28.74 45.83
C LYS A 42 -0.96 28.59 44.43
N SER A 43 -1.57 27.68 43.63
CA SER A 43 -1.19 27.38 42.26
C SER A 43 -2.29 27.66 41.25
N ASP A 44 -3.53 27.82 41.71
CA ASP A 44 -4.69 28.01 40.86
C ASP A 44 -5.15 29.49 40.93
N TYR A 45 -4.70 30.26 39.99
CA TYR A 45 -5.08 31.66 39.81
C TYR A 45 -5.82 31.87 38.53
N GLU A 46 -7.05 32.38 38.61
CA GLU A 46 -7.77 32.86 37.44
C GLU A 46 -7.09 34.10 36.82
N PRO A 47 -7.22 34.31 35.51
CA PRO A 47 -6.70 35.51 34.88
C PRO A 47 -7.26 36.78 35.53
N GLY A 48 -6.39 37.75 35.74
CA GLY A 48 -6.82 39.01 36.37
C GLY A 48 -5.79 39.59 37.35
N LEU A 49 -6.30 40.54 38.21
CA LEU A 49 -5.49 41.24 39.17
C LEU A 49 -5.55 40.56 40.52
N HIS A 50 -4.37 40.22 41.06
CA HIS A 50 -4.21 39.51 42.35
C HIS A 50 -3.27 40.27 43.31
N PHE A 51 -3.38 39.87 44.56
CA PHE A 51 -2.61 40.49 45.65
C PHE A 51 -1.54 39.55 46.21
N LYS A 52 -0.33 40.08 46.43
CA LYS A 52 0.76 39.44 47.12
C LYS A 52 1.31 40.35 48.21
N ILE A 53 1.85 39.74 49.29
CA ILE A 53 2.58 40.47 50.31
C ILE A 53 4.00 40.69 49.83
N PRO A 54 4.45 41.95 49.56
CA PRO A 54 5.80 42.21 49.10
C PRO A 54 6.81 41.68 50.13
N PHE A 55 7.99 41.27 49.67
CA PHE A 55 9.10 40.70 50.45
C PHE A 55 8.82 39.32 51.09
N VAL A 56 7.58 38.90 51.29
CA VAL A 56 7.20 37.59 51.87
C VAL A 56 6.79 36.61 50.79
N ASN A 57 6.03 37.10 49.81
CA ASN A 57 5.53 36.24 48.72
C ASN A 57 6.32 36.47 47.46
N ASN A 58 6.80 35.37 46.88
CA ASN A 58 7.37 35.33 45.53
C ASN A 58 6.37 34.72 44.56
N VAL A 59 6.40 35.16 43.30
CA VAL A 59 5.50 34.71 42.24
C VAL A 59 6.33 34.28 41.07
N THR A 60 6.12 33.02 40.65
CA THR A 60 6.77 32.43 39.48
C THR A 60 5.70 32.14 38.44
N ARG A 61 6.00 32.40 37.14
CA ARG A 61 5.10 32.20 36.02
C ARG A 61 5.59 31.10 35.13
N TYR A 62 4.67 30.27 34.68
CA TYR A 62 4.91 29.21 33.74
C TYR A 62 3.99 29.39 32.52
N PRO A 63 4.44 29.06 31.30
CA PRO A 63 3.62 29.19 30.11
C PRO A 63 2.48 28.14 30.12
N ASP A 64 1.24 28.59 29.88
CA ASP A 64 0.10 27.73 29.56
C ASP A 64 -0.08 27.65 28.03
N ARG A 65 0.96 27.21 27.36
CA ARG A 65 0.97 26.98 25.92
C ARG A 65 1.62 25.64 25.62
N ILE A 66 1.35 25.13 24.44
CA ILE A 66 2.02 23.93 23.93
C ILE A 66 3.49 24.27 23.70
N LEU A 67 4.34 23.49 24.34
CA LEU A 67 5.80 23.52 24.19
C LEU A 67 6.22 22.38 23.29
N THR A 68 7.29 22.56 22.52
CA THR A 68 7.84 21.54 21.64
C THR A 68 9.28 21.29 22.01
N TYR A 69 9.61 20.01 22.15
CA TYR A 69 10.98 19.55 22.31
C TYR A 69 11.32 18.63 21.13
N GLN A 70 12.46 18.84 20.51
CA GLN A 70 12.95 18.06 19.38
C GLN A 70 14.27 17.39 19.75
N GLU A 71 14.37 16.09 19.45
CA GLU A 71 15.59 15.31 19.52
C GLU A 71 16.00 14.87 18.13
N SER A 72 17.27 14.98 17.81
CA SER A 72 17.82 14.66 16.48
C SER A 72 18.95 13.63 16.62
N GLU A 73 19.05 12.75 15.61
CA GLU A 73 20.12 11.75 15.48
C GLU A 73 20.24 10.75 16.65
N GLU A 74 19.11 10.45 17.29
CA GLU A 74 19.09 9.43 18.35
C GLU A 74 19.14 8.02 17.74
N ARG A 75 19.97 7.16 18.31
CA ARG A 75 20.17 5.80 17.81
C ARG A 75 19.33 4.79 18.55
N PHE A 76 18.56 4.01 17.80
CA PHE A 76 17.72 2.92 18.32
C PHE A 76 18.04 1.60 17.65
N LEU A 77 17.99 0.52 18.44
CA LEU A 77 18.22 -0.83 17.96
C LEU A 77 16.88 -1.52 17.70
N THR A 78 16.72 -2.11 16.51
CA THR A 78 15.55 -2.93 16.16
C THR A 78 15.65 -4.35 16.73
N GLY A 79 14.56 -5.13 16.63
CA GLY A 79 14.55 -6.55 17.00
C GLY A 79 15.54 -7.41 16.21
N GLU A 80 15.94 -6.96 15.01
CA GLU A 80 16.98 -7.58 14.20
C GLU A 80 18.41 -7.09 14.54
N GLN A 81 18.58 -6.37 15.63
CA GLN A 81 19.86 -5.78 16.05
C GLN A 81 20.46 -4.82 15.02
N LYS A 82 19.63 -4.07 14.30
CA LYS A 82 20.05 -3.05 13.35
C LYS A 82 19.87 -1.66 13.96
N ASN A 83 20.90 -0.82 13.77
CA ASN A 83 20.88 0.57 14.23
C ASN A 83 20.06 1.44 13.27
N LEU A 84 19.06 2.13 13.83
CA LEU A 84 18.31 3.18 13.18
C LEU A 84 18.67 4.53 13.80
N ILE A 85 18.77 5.56 12.99
CA ILE A 85 18.89 6.95 13.39
C ILE A 85 17.51 7.57 13.27
N VAL A 86 17.01 8.14 14.35
CA VAL A 86 15.63 8.62 14.44
C VAL A 86 15.62 10.04 14.98
N ASP A 87 14.91 10.91 14.26
CA ASP A 87 14.56 12.24 14.72
C ASP A 87 13.10 12.23 15.15
N TYR A 88 12.83 12.78 16.31
CA TYR A 88 11.47 12.89 16.83
C TYR A 88 11.25 14.21 17.54
N PHE A 89 9.98 14.62 17.65
CA PHE A 89 9.59 15.74 18.48
C PHE A 89 8.41 15.36 19.37
N ILE A 90 8.32 16.07 20.46
CA ILE A 90 7.33 15.89 21.51
C ILE A 90 6.63 17.23 21.71
N THR A 91 5.30 17.23 21.67
CA THR A 91 4.52 18.40 22.08
C THR A 91 3.89 18.12 23.45
N TRP A 92 4.06 19.04 24.34
CA TRP A 92 3.63 18.91 25.73
C TRP A 92 3.18 20.24 26.30
N LYS A 93 2.43 20.20 27.38
CA LYS A 93 2.05 21.40 28.15
C LYS A 93 2.14 21.12 29.65
N ILE A 94 2.22 22.19 30.42
CA ILE A 94 2.15 22.13 31.88
C ILE A 94 0.67 22.06 32.27
N LEU A 95 0.26 20.94 32.90
CA LEU A 95 -1.10 20.72 33.34
C LEU A 95 -1.29 21.15 34.80
N ASP A 96 -0.37 20.72 35.68
CA ASP A 96 -0.34 21.11 37.08
C ASP A 96 0.98 21.83 37.41
N PRO A 97 0.98 23.14 37.52
CA PRO A 97 2.20 23.92 37.80
C PRO A 97 2.80 23.63 39.19
N ALA A 98 1.98 23.18 40.16
CA ALA A 98 2.49 22.84 41.47
C ALA A 98 3.28 21.52 41.46
N GLU A 99 2.73 20.50 40.77
CA GLU A 99 3.41 19.22 40.59
C GLU A 99 4.64 19.39 39.68
N TYR A 100 4.54 20.21 38.64
CA TYR A 100 5.65 20.57 37.78
C TYR A 100 6.82 21.19 38.57
N TYR A 101 6.52 22.14 39.48
CA TYR A 101 7.56 22.72 40.33
C TYR A 101 8.17 21.71 41.27
N ARG A 102 7.38 20.83 41.90
CA ARG A 102 7.89 19.80 42.82
C ARG A 102 8.80 18.79 42.12
N SER A 103 8.45 18.38 40.88
CA SER A 103 9.14 17.32 40.14
C SER A 103 10.41 17.81 39.45
N VAL A 104 10.33 19.00 38.76
CA VAL A 104 11.40 19.54 37.92
C VAL A 104 11.89 20.91 38.39
N ARG A 105 11.44 21.41 39.54
CA ARG A 105 11.76 22.73 40.11
C ARG A 105 11.38 23.90 39.19
N GLY A 106 10.49 23.67 38.26
CA GLY A 106 10.07 24.67 37.30
C GLY A 106 11.11 24.98 36.23
N ASP A 107 12.11 24.13 36.07
CA ASP A 107 13.12 24.25 35.02
C ASP A 107 12.68 23.47 33.75
N GLU A 108 12.50 24.20 32.65
CA GLU A 108 12.06 23.65 31.39
C GLU A 108 13.08 22.66 30.80
N LEU A 109 14.38 22.96 30.93
CA LEU A 109 15.44 22.05 30.43
C LEU A 109 15.41 20.72 31.16
N PHE A 110 15.22 20.78 32.49
CA PHE A 110 15.15 19.57 33.31
C PHE A 110 13.89 18.77 33.01
N ALA A 111 12.75 19.43 32.72
CA ALA A 111 11.54 18.79 32.27
C ALA A 111 11.75 18.10 30.91
N GLN A 112 12.37 18.77 29.94
CA GLN A 112 12.70 18.23 28.64
C GLN A 112 13.60 16.99 28.74
N GLN A 113 14.63 17.02 29.59
CA GLN A 113 15.50 15.86 29.80
C GLN A 113 14.75 14.66 30.38
N ARG A 114 13.87 14.90 31.36
CA ARG A 114 13.03 13.84 31.94
C ARG A 114 12.08 13.26 30.91
N LEU A 115 11.43 14.12 30.16
CA LEU A 115 10.49 13.74 29.10
C LEU A 115 11.18 12.96 27.98
N SER A 116 12.35 13.46 27.52
CA SER A 116 13.18 12.77 26.54
C SER A 116 13.56 11.36 27.00
N ALA A 117 13.95 11.19 28.25
CA ALA A 117 14.28 9.87 28.79
C ALA A 117 13.09 8.88 28.75
N ILE A 118 11.89 9.35 29.12
CA ILE A 118 10.67 8.54 29.10
C ILE A 118 10.32 8.13 27.67
N ILE A 119 10.34 9.08 26.73
CA ILE A 119 10.00 8.84 25.32
C ILE A 119 11.05 7.93 24.66
N ARG A 120 12.35 8.17 24.92
CA ARG A 120 13.44 7.33 24.42
C ARG A 120 13.25 5.86 24.82
N GLU A 121 12.92 5.60 26.08
CA GLU A 121 12.66 4.25 26.56
C GLU A 121 11.41 3.65 25.87
N GLY A 122 10.37 4.46 25.64
CA GLY A 122 9.19 4.05 24.91
C GLY A 122 9.50 3.66 23.45
N ILE A 123 10.24 4.50 22.74
CA ILE A 123 10.68 4.25 21.36
C ILE A 123 11.55 2.99 21.30
N LYS A 124 12.52 2.88 22.22
CA LYS A 124 13.42 1.72 22.30
C LYS A 124 12.64 0.41 22.50
N ALA A 125 11.68 0.39 23.41
CA ALA A 125 10.86 -0.78 23.68
C ALA A 125 9.98 -1.19 22.48
N GLU A 126 9.50 -0.21 21.71
CA GLU A 126 8.68 -0.45 20.54
C GLU A 126 9.52 -0.93 19.35
N PHE A 127 10.68 -0.34 19.11
CA PHE A 127 11.58 -0.72 18.01
C PHE A 127 12.25 -2.07 18.23
N ALA A 128 12.57 -2.42 19.49
CA ALA A 128 13.16 -3.71 19.84
C ALA A 128 12.26 -4.92 19.52
N ARG A 129 10.98 -4.72 19.32
CA ARG A 129 10.01 -5.76 18.98
C ARG A 129 9.76 -5.90 17.48
N ARG A 130 10.24 -4.96 16.67
CA ARG A 130 9.91 -4.85 15.24
C ARG A 130 11.15 -5.03 14.38
N THR A 131 10.91 -5.49 13.15
CA THR A 131 11.94 -5.53 12.10
C THR A 131 12.16 -4.14 11.52
N VAL A 132 13.30 -3.93 10.84
CA VAL A 132 13.56 -2.67 10.13
C VAL A 132 12.46 -2.36 9.12
N GLN A 133 11.98 -3.38 8.41
CA GLN A 133 10.96 -3.23 7.39
C GLN A 133 9.62 -2.79 8.00
N GLU A 134 9.23 -3.36 9.12
CA GLU A 134 8.02 -2.97 9.85
C GLU A 134 8.12 -1.55 10.40
N VAL A 135 9.26 -1.14 10.94
CA VAL A 135 9.46 0.23 11.46
C VAL A 135 9.41 1.27 10.34
N VAL A 136 9.97 0.96 9.16
CA VAL A 136 10.02 1.90 8.02
C VAL A 136 8.70 1.90 7.23
N ALA A 137 8.04 0.74 7.10
CA ALA A 137 6.83 0.55 6.29
C ALA A 137 5.53 0.61 7.10
N ALA A 138 5.58 0.41 8.44
CA ALA A 138 4.40 0.44 9.29
C ALA A 138 3.66 1.78 9.19
N GLU A 139 2.36 1.74 9.30
CA GLU A 139 1.57 2.94 9.48
C GLU A 139 2.08 3.68 10.73
N ARG A 140 2.72 4.82 10.48
CA ARG A 140 3.33 5.67 11.52
C ARG A 140 2.34 6.01 12.66
N SER A 141 1.04 5.99 12.38
CA SER A 141 -0.04 6.26 13.34
C SER A 141 -0.08 5.26 14.50
N GLU A 142 0.11 3.97 14.22
CA GLU A 142 0.04 2.90 15.23
C GLU A 142 1.24 2.93 16.18
N LEU A 143 2.45 3.17 15.64
CA LEU A 143 3.66 3.36 16.42
C LEU A 143 3.53 4.57 17.35
N MET A 144 3.05 5.70 16.83
CA MET A 144 2.91 6.95 17.57
C MET A 144 1.85 6.85 18.66
N SER A 145 0.72 6.21 18.41
CA SER A 145 -0.32 6.01 19.42
C SER A 145 0.17 5.16 20.59
N GLY A 146 0.92 4.10 20.33
CA GLY A 146 1.53 3.27 21.36
C GLY A 146 2.54 4.03 22.23
N MET A 147 3.35 4.89 21.59
CA MET A 147 4.31 5.77 22.29
C MET A 147 3.60 6.81 23.14
N LEU A 148 2.54 7.44 22.61
CA LEU A 148 1.75 8.45 23.33
C LEU A 148 1.09 7.86 24.57
N VAL A 149 0.43 6.70 24.46
CA VAL A 149 -0.20 6.01 25.59
C VAL A 149 0.81 5.69 26.68
N ARG A 150 1.99 5.20 26.30
CA ARG A 150 3.07 4.90 27.27
C ARG A 150 3.63 6.17 27.93
N ALA A 151 3.86 7.21 27.15
CA ALA A 151 4.29 8.51 27.68
C ALA A 151 3.25 9.07 28.66
N ALA A 152 1.98 9.09 28.26
CA ALA A 152 0.88 9.56 29.10
C ALA A 152 0.74 8.78 30.40
N SER A 153 1.13 7.50 30.45
CA SER A 153 1.11 6.69 31.68
C SER A 153 2.25 7.02 32.64
N GLN A 154 3.36 7.58 32.18
CA GLN A 154 4.57 7.84 32.96
C GLN A 154 4.77 9.32 33.32
N THR A 155 4.01 10.23 32.74
CA THR A 155 4.13 11.68 32.95
C THR A 155 3.25 12.30 34.03
N PRO A 156 2.19 11.65 34.61
CA PRO A 156 1.35 12.30 35.62
C PRO A 156 2.12 12.85 36.84
N GLY A 157 3.17 12.15 37.27
CA GLY A 157 4.02 12.60 38.38
C GLY A 157 4.94 13.78 38.06
N LEU A 158 4.93 14.28 36.82
CA LEU A 158 5.73 15.44 36.43
C LEU A 158 4.92 16.73 36.32
N GLY A 159 3.60 16.68 36.48
CA GLY A 159 2.69 17.81 36.28
C GLY A 159 2.59 18.31 34.83
N ILE A 160 2.98 17.45 33.88
CA ILE A 160 2.94 17.75 32.43
C ILE A 160 2.03 16.76 31.71
N GLU A 161 1.41 17.23 30.64
CA GLU A 161 0.63 16.43 29.71
C GLU A 161 1.35 16.36 28.37
N VAL A 162 1.63 15.15 27.90
CA VAL A 162 2.13 14.91 26.54
C VAL A 162 0.95 14.91 25.58
N ILE A 163 0.95 15.85 24.65
CA ILE A 163 -0.13 16.00 23.66
C ILE A 163 0.12 15.10 22.47
N ASP A 164 1.36 15.09 21.95
CA ASP A 164 1.71 14.31 20.78
C ASP A 164 3.21 13.94 20.77
N VAL A 165 3.51 12.79 20.19
CA VAL A 165 4.88 12.31 19.94
C VAL A 165 4.95 11.92 18.47
N ARG A 166 5.83 12.58 17.72
CA ARG A 166 5.99 12.28 16.28
C ARG A 166 7.43 12.00 15.92
N VAL A 167 7.58 10.92 15.17
CA VAL A 167 8.82 10.60 14.48
C VAL A 167 8.84 11.37 13.16
N MET A 168 9.88 12.18 12.96
CA MET A 168 10.08 12.97 11.75
C MET A 168 10.84 12.18 10.68
N ARG A 169 11.93 11.54 11.09
CA ARG A 169 12.86 10.85 10.19
C ARG A 169 13.32 9.54 10.81
N ILE A 170 13.38 8.51 10.00
CA ILE A 170 13.98 7.23 10.36
C ILE A 170 14.98 6.89 9.24
N GLU A 171 16.23 6.79 9.58
CA GLU A 171 17.32 6.44 8.66
C GLU A 171 18.05 5.19 9.16
N LEU A 172 18.51 4.39 8.23
CA LEU A 172 19.43 3.32 8.55
C LEU A 172 20.83 3.90 8.74
N SER A 173 21.58 3.40 9.73
CA SER A 173 22.99 3.74 9.81
C SER A 173 23.71 3.27 8.55
N ASP A 174 24.72 4.01 8.11
CA ASP A 174 25.48 3.72 6.88
C ASP A 174 26.08 2.31 6.87
N GLU A 175 26.45 1.78 8.03
CA GLU A 175 26.98 0.43 8.20
C GLU A 175 26.01 -0.67 7.81
N VAL A 176 24.72 -0.41 7.97
CA VAL A 176 23.65 -1.39 7.77
C VAL A 176 22.93 -1.22 6.44
N SER A 177 22.93 0.01 5.93
CA SER A 177 22.18 0.43 4.74
C SER A 177 22.44 -0.49 3.54
N GLY A 178 23.71 -0.72 3.17
CA GLY A 178 24.09 -1.55 2.02
C GLY A 178 23.58 -3.00 2.13
N SER A 179 23.69 -3.61 3.30
CA SER A 179 23.26 -5.01 3.52
C SER A 179 21.74 -5.19 3.50
N VAL A 180 21.00 -4.21 4.05
CA VAL A 180 19.53 -4.21 4.06
C VAL A 180 18.98 -3.97 2.66
N PHE A 181 19.50 -2.99 1.92
CA PHE A 181 19.10 -2.74 0.54
C PHE A 181 19.37 -3.94 -0.36
N SER A 182 20.55 -4.57 -0.25
CA SER A 182 20.88 -5.80 -1.01
C SER A 182 19.90 -6.91 -0.72
N ARG A 183 19.57 -7.16 0.55
CA ARG A 183 18.58 -8.18 0.94
C ARG A 183 17.18 -7.87 0.41
N MET A 184 16.73 -6.61 0.53
CA MET A 184 15.44 -6.18 0.00
C MET A 184 15.37 -6.34 -1.52
N GLN A 185 16.44 -6.02 -2.23
CA GLN A 185 16.53 -6.18 -3.67
C GLN A 185 16.47 -7.66 -4.08
N GLN A 186 17.19 -8.54 -3.37
CA GLN A 186 17.15 -9.99 -3.59
C GLN A 186 15.75 -10.55 -3.32
N GLU A 187 15.12 -10.16 -2.23
CA GLU A 187 13.76 -10.61 -1.89
C GLU A 187 12.72 -10.14 -2.92
N ARG A 188 12.79 -8.88 -3.35
CA ARG A 188 11.94 -8.37 -4.44
C ARG A 188 12.20 -9.09 -5.76
N GLY A 189 13.47 -9.39 -6.06
CA GLY A 189 13.85 -10.20 -7.21
C GLY A 189 13.26 -11.61 -7.16
N ARG A 190 13.29 -12.25 -6.00
CA ARG A 190 12.70 -13.59 -5.78
C ARG A 190 11.19 -13.60 -5.99
N ILE A 191 10.48 -12.63 -5.39
CA ILE A 191 9.02 -12.50 -5.55
C ILE A 191 8.66 -12.25 -7.02
N ALA A 192 9.40 -11.37 -7.70
CA ALA A 192 9.16 -11.08 -9.11
C ALA A 192 9.46 -12.29 -10.01
N ALA A 193 10.45 -13.13 -9.69
CA ALA A 193 10.73 -14.36 -10.40
C ALA A 193 9.62 -15.39 -10.17
N GLN A 194 9.15 -15.53 -8.95
CA GLN A 194 8.04 -16.42 -8.62
C GLN A 194 6.77 -16.05 -9.38
N LEU A 195 6.35 -14.77 -9.34
CA LEU A 195 5.15 -14.31 -10.04
C LEU A 195 5.25 -14.48 -11.57
N ARG A 196 6.48 -14.34 -12.14
CA ARG A 196 6.69 -14.61 -13.57
C ARG A 196 6.55 -16.09 -13.88
N ALA A 197 7.12 -16.97 -13.06
CA ALA A 197 7.00 -18.41 -13.23
C ALA A 197 5.55 -18.90 -13.13
N GLU A 198 4.80 -18.39 -12.16
CA GLU A 198 3.36 -18.65 -12.02
C GLU A 198 2.58 -18.15 -13.24
N GLY A 199 2.91 -16.95 -13.75
CA GLY A 199 2.30 -16.41 -14.97
C GLY A 199 2.65 -17.21 -16.23
N GLU A 200 3.86 -17.74 -16.35
CA GLU A 200 4.26 -18.63 -17.44
C GLU A 200 3.54 -19.99 -17.37
N GLU A 201 3.42 -20.56 -16.17
CA GLU A 201 2.65 -21.79 -15.94
C GLU A 201 1.18 -21.62 -16.35
N ASP A 202 0.53 -20.55 -15.89
CA ASP A 202 -0.85 -20.26 -16.24
C ASP A 202 -1.04 -20.02 -17.75
N ALA A 203 -0.12 -19.31 -18.37
CA ALA A 203 -0.15 -19.07 -19.81
C ALA A 203 -0.01 -20.37 -20.61
N GLU A 204 0.89 -21.28 -20.20
CA GLU A 204 1.06 -22.57 -20.85
C GLU A 204 -0.15 -23.47 -20.64
N ARG A 205 -0.73 -23.48 -19.46
CA ARG A 205 -1.97 -24.21 -19.17
C ARG A 205 -3.14 -23.73 -20.03
N ILE A 206 -3.29 -22.41 -20.20
CA ILE A 206 -4.34 -21.83 -21.05
C ILE A 206 -4.11 -22.19 -22.50
N ARG A 207 -2.86 -22.10 -23.01
CA ARG A 207 -2.52 -22.50 -24.41
C ARG A 207 -2.81 -23.96 -24.66
N ALA A 208 -2.34 -24.85 -23.77
CA ALA A 208 -2.55 -26.27 -23.89
C ALA A 208 -4.05 -26.65 -23.91
N ASN A 209 -4.86 -26.00 -23.08
CA ASN A 209 -6.30 -26.21 -23.08
C ASN A 209 -6.94 -25.70 -24.38
N ALA A 210 -6.55 -24.53 -24.87
CA ALA A 210 -7.06 -23.98 -26.14
C ALA A 210 -6.66 -24.84 -27.34
N ASP A 211 -5.43 -25.37 -27.40
CA ASP A 211 -4.97 -26.27 -28.46
C ASP A 211 -5.70 -27.62 -28.42
N ARG A 212 -5.95 -28.13 -27.22
CA ARG A 212 -6.78 -29.32 -27.05
C ARG A 212 -8.21 -29.10 -27.56
N GLU A 213 -8.84 -28.00 -27.17
CA GLU A 213 -10.20 -27.66 -27.58
C GLU A 213 -10.27 -27.45 -29.10
N ARG A 214 -9.30 -26.74 -29.67
CA ARG A 214 -9.14 -26.59 -31.12
C ARG A 214 -9.07 -27.93 -31.85
N THR A 215 -8.25 -28.85 -31.31
CA THR A 215 -8.10 -30.19 -31.90
C THR A 215 -9.40 -30.96 -31.86
N ILE A 216 -10.13 -30.91 -30.77
CA ILE A 216 -11.46 -31.55 -30.63
C ILE A 216 -12.44 -30.97 -31.66
N ILE A 217 -12.56 -29.65 -31.72
CA ILE A 217 -13.48 -28.95 -32.65
C ILE A 217 -13.16 -29.32 -34.09
N LEU A 218 -11.87 -29.32 -34.48
CA LEU A 218 -11.46 -29.70 -35.83
C LEU A 218 -11.78 -31.18 -36.16
N ALA A 219 -11.55 -32.07 -35.22
CA ALA A 219 -11.85 -33.49 -35.38
C ALA A 219 -13.34 -33.75 -35.52
N GLU A 220 -14.18 -33.04 -34.74
CA GLU A 220 -15.63 -33.11 -34.82
C GLU A 220 -16.14 -32.57 -36.16
N ALA A 221 -15.63 -31.42 -36.58
CA ALA A 221 -16.00 -30.82 -37.88
C ALA A 221 -15.62 -31.71 -39.07
N TYR A 222 -14.44 -32.37 -38.97
CA TYR A 222 -13.98 -33.31 -39.98
C TYR A 222 -14.89 -34.56 -40.05
N ARG A 223 -15.20 -35.11 -38.89
CA ARG A 223 -16.15 -36.24 -38.78
C ARG A 223 -17.52 -35.90 -39.39
N ASP A 224 -18.06 -34.72 -39.04
CA ASP A 224 -19.36 -34.31 -39.52
C ASP A 224 -19.35 -34.01 -41.04
N ALA A 225 -18.26 -33.46 -41.56
CA ALA A 225 -18.06 -33.26 -42.99
C ALA A 225 -17.99 -34.58 -43.75
N GLU A 226 -17.23 -35.58 -43.25
CA GLU A 226 -17.17 -36.89 -43.90
C GLU A 226 -18.50 -37.63 -43.82
N ARG A 227 -19.21 -37.52 -42.70
CA ARG A 227 -20.58 -38.07 -42.61
C ARG A 227 -21.53 -37.44 -43.63
N MET A 228 -21.54 -36.10 -43.77
CA MET A 228 -22.38 -35.43 -44.78
C MET A 228 -22.01 -35.81 -46.20
N ARG A 229 -20.71 -35.98 -46.53
CA ARG A 229 -20.27 -36.48 -47.82
C ARG A 229 -20.75 -37.91 -48.04
N GLY A 230 -20.58 -38.80 -47.07
CA GLY A 230 -21.05 -40.17 -47.16
C GLY A 230 -22.56 -40.29 -47.32
N GLU A 231 -23.34 -39.47 -46.60
CA GLU A 231 -24.79 -39.39 -46.81
C GLU A 231 -25.16 -38.85 -48.19
N GLY A 232 -24.44 -37.83 -48.66
CA GLY A 232 -24.65 -37.27 -50.02
C GLY A 232 -24.31 -38.31 -51.11
N ASP A 233 -23.19 -39.02 -50.98
CA ASP A 233 -22.81 -40.06 -51.93
C ASP A 233 -23.79 -41.24 -51.90
N ALA A 234 -24.32 -41.60 -50.71
CA ALA A 234 -25.35 -42.66 -50.60
C ALA A 234 -26.65 -42.27 -51.35
N VAL A 235 -27.13 -41.05 -51.08
CA VAL A 235 -28.34 -40.49 -51.79
C VAL A 235 -28.13 -40.40 -53.29
N ALA A 236 -26.96 -39.95 -53.73
CA ALA A 236 -26.62 -39.89 -55.17
C ALA A 236 -26.61 -41.30 -55.79
N SER A 237 -25.95 -42.27 -55.11
CA SER A 237 -25.90 -43.65 -55.58
C SER A 237 -27.25 -44.31 -55.62
N GLU A 238 -28.11 -44.11 -54.62
CA GLU A 238 -29.52 -44.58 -54.65
C GLU A 238 -30.31 -43.98 -55.75
N THR A 239 -30.17 -42.66 -55.98
CA THR A 239 -30.85 -41.94 -57.06
C THR A 239 -30.41 -42.51 -58.43
N TYR A 240 -29.12 -42.73 -58.66
CA TYR A 240 -28.62 -43.32 -59.91
C TYR A 240 -29.09 -44.78 -60.08
N ALA A 241 -29.05 -45.58 -58.97
CA ALA A 241 -29.56 -46.97 -59.05
C ALA A 241 -31.04 -47.04 -59.39
N SER A 242 -31.85 -46.16 -58.77
CA SER A 242 -33.29 -46.08 -59.07
C SER A 242 -33.54 -45.70 -60.55
N ALA A 243 -32.84 -44.70 -61.11
CA ALA A 243 -32.89 -44.27 -62.46
C ALA A 243 -32.47 -45.39 -63.46
N TYR A 244 -31.41 -46.16 -63.09
CA TYR A 244 -30.96 -47.31 -63.90
C TYR A 244 -32.03 -48.39 -64.00
N THR A 245 -32.71 -48.71 -62.92
CA THR A 245 -33.74 -49.72 -62.90
C THR A 245 -34.97 -49.38 -63.79
N GLN A 246 -35.23 -48.05 -63.97
CA GLN A 246 -36.35 -47.59 -64.85
C GLN A 246 -36.07 -47.75 -66.35
N ASN A 247 -34.84 -47.48 -66.79
CA ASN A 247 -34.43 -47.66 -68.20
C ASN A 247 -32.92 -48.02 -68.27
N PRO A 248 -32.55 -49.30 -68.14
CA PRO A 248 -31.14 -49.73 -68.08
C PRO A 248 -30.36 -49.44 -69.35
N GLU A 249 -31.04 -49.43 -70.54
CA GLU A 249 -30.39 -49.18 -71.82
C GLU A 249 -29.99 -47.70 -71.96
N PHE A 250 -30.90 -46.78 -71.64
CA PHE A 250 -30.62 -45.37 -71.66
C PHE A 250 -29.51 -45.00 -70.59
N TYR A 251 -29.56 -45.60 -69.46
CA TYR A 251 -28.52 -45.37 -68.43
C TYR A 251 -27.16 -45.86 -68.90
N ALA A 252 -27.08 -47.02 -69.54
CA ALA A 252 -25.83 -47.52 -70.10
C ALA A 252 -25.27 -46.56 -71.14
N PHE A 253 -26.12 -46.06 -71.99
CA PHE A 253 -25.75 -45.06 -73.01
C PHE A 253 -25.23 -43.78 -72.33
N TYR A 254 -26.02 -43.18 -71.43
CA TYR A 254 -25.65 -41.96 -70.72
C TYR A 254 -24.33 -42.10 -69.95
N ARG A 255 -24.13 -43.21 -69.26
CA ARG A 255 -22.91 -43.53 -68.51
C ARG A 255 -21.70 -43.64 -69.40
N SER A 256 -21.85 -44.30 -70.56
CA SER A 256 -20.81 -44.38 -71.59
C SER A 256 -20.42 -43.03 -72.14
N MET A 257 -21.43 -42.18 -72.46
CA MET A 257 -21.19 -40.81 -72.95
C MET A 257 -20.46 -39.95 -71.86
N SER A 258 -20.87 -40.07 -70.63
CA SER A 258 -20.20 -39.39 -69.51
C SER A 258 -18.75 -39.87 -69.27
N ALA A 259 -18.52 -41.16 -69.42
CA ALA A 259 -17.19 -41.75 -69.39
C ALA A 259 -16.31 -41.29 -70.56
N TYR A 260 -16.84 -41.21 -71.76
CA TYR A 260 -16.14 -40.66 -72.92
C TYR A 260 -15.75 -39.20 -72.73
N ARG A 261 -16.64 -38.39 -72.20
CA ARG A 261 -16.35 -36.99 -71.88
C ARG A 261 -15.25 -36.83 -70.82
N ALA A 262 -15.24 -37.70 -69.83
CA ALA A 262 -14.23 -37.68 -68.79
C ALA A 262 -12.86 -38.21 -69.20
N SER A 263 -12.86 -39.19 -70.13
CA SER A 263 -11.65 -39.85 -70.60
C SER A 263 -11.01 -39.14 -71.81
N ILE A 264 -11.79 -38.41 -72.64
CA ILE A 264 -11.36 -37.79 -73.89
C ILE A 264 -11.43 -36.26 -73.69
N GLY A 265 -10.49 -35.67 -72.96
CA GLY A 265 -10.66 -34.24 -72.65
C GLY A 265 -9.45 -33.34 -72.74
N GLY A 266 -8.27 -33.89 -72.92
CA GLY A 266 -7.00 -33.13 -72.90
C GLY A 266 -6.58 -32.73 -74.35
N GLN A 267 -6.18 -31.47 -74.57
CA GLN A 267 -5.70 -30.99 -75.90
C GLN A 267 -4.43 -31.70 -76.38
N ASN A 268 -3.73 -32.51 -75.52
CA ASN A 268 -2.46 -33.18 -75.81
C ASN A 268 -2.52 -34.73 -75.61
N ASP A 269 -3.73 -35.29 -75.45
CA ASP A 269 -3.86 -36.73 -75.22
C ASP A 269 -3.78 -37.51 -76.54
N VAL A 270 -2.89 -38.46 -76.58
CA VAL A 270 -2.83 -39.44 -77.69
C VAL A 270 -3.61 -40.67 -77.23
N LEU A 271 -4.75 -40.84 -77.87
CA LEU A 271 -5.61 -42.00 -77.59
C LEU A 271 -5.28 -43.17 -78.54
N VAL A 272 -4.81 -44.24 -77.97
CA VAL A 272 -4.66 -45.51 -78.69
C VAL A 272 -5.87 -46.37 -78.40
N LEU A 273 -6.75 -46.51 -79.35
CA LEU A 273 -8.02 -47.18 -79.17
C LEU A 273 -8.02 -48.54 -79.90
N SER A 274 -8.59 -49.53 -79.19
CA SER A 274 -9.05 -50.75 -79.92
C SER A 274 -10.52 -50.54 -80.27
N PRO A 275 -10.85 -50.45 -81.58
CA PRO A 275 -12.20 -50.11 -82.00
C PRO A 275 -13.28 -51.11 -81.61
N ASP A 276 -12.86 -52.37 -81.29
CA ASP A 276 -13.76 -53.45 -80.92
C ASP A 276 -13.99 -53.65 -79.44
N SER A 277 -13.48 -52.69 -78.60
CA SER A 277 -13.73 -52.79 -77.17
C SER A 277 -15.19 -52.42 -76.85
N GLU A 278 -15.72 -53.11 -75.83
CA GLU A 278 -17.10 -52.90 -75.35
C GLU A 278 -17.28 -51.46 -74.81
N PHE A 279 -16.22 -50.77 -74.43
CA PHE A 279 -16.22 -49.40 -73.98
C PHE A 279 -16.67 -48.43 -75.10
N PHE A 280 -16.33 -48.68 -76.35
CA PHE A 280 -16.71 -47.81 -77.50
C PHE A 280 -17.94 -48.29 -78.23
N LYS A 281 -18.73 -49.20 -77.64
CA LYS A 281 -19.97 -49.74 -78.23
C LYS A 281 -20.91 -48.64 -78.79
N TYR A 282 -21.21 -47.60 -78.00
CA TYR A 282 -22.12 -46.50 -78.43
C TYR A 282 -21.44 -45.46 -79.32
N LEU A 283 -20.11 -45.44 -79.44
CA LEU A 283 -19.43 -44.56 -80.40
C LEU A 283 -19.54 -45.07 -81.85
N ARG A 284 -19.68 -46.38 -82.03
CA ARG A 284 -19.80 -47.03 -83.33
C ARG A 284 -21.24 -47.09 -83.84
N ASN A 285 -22.19 -47.32 -82.99
CA ASN A 285 -23.56 -47.49 -83.31
C ASN A 285 -24.46 -46.87 -82.22
N GLU A 286 -25.47 -46.06 -82.68
CA GLU A 286 -26.43 -45.40 -81.77
C GLU A 286 -27.18 -46.37 -80.85
N MET A 287 -27.47 -47.56 -81.31
CA MET A 287 -28.21 -48.61 -80.60
C MET A 287 -27.29 -49.53 -79.76
N GLY A 288 -25.98 -49.41 -79.89
CA GLY A 288 -25.03 -50.23 -79.13
C GLY A 288 -25.07 -51.72 -79.42
N ASP A 289 -25.79 -52.16 -80.46
CA ASP A 289 -25.82 -53.55 -80.88
C ASP A 289 -24.56 -53.93 -81.66
N THR A 290 -23.98 -55.08 -81.35
CA THR A 290 -22.94 -55.68 -82.15
C THR A 290 -23.57 -56.30 -83.36
N PRO A 291 -23.01 -56.16 -84.59
CA PRO A 291 -23.53 -56.76 -85.78
C PRO A 291 -23.58 -58.28 -85.72
#